data_295450de1eb8498e849e415433a0837c
#
_entry.id   295450de1eb8498e849e415433a0837c
#
_cell.length_a   1.000
_cell.length_b   1.000
_cell.length_c   1.000
_cell.angle_alpha   90.00
_cell.angle_beta   90.00
_cell.angle_gamma   90.00
#
_symmetry.space_group_name_H-M   'P 1'
#
loop_
_entity.id
_entity.type
_entity.pdbx_description
1 polymer ?
#
loop_
_entity_poly.entity_id
_entity_poly.type
_entity_poly.pdbx_seq_one_letter_code
_entity_poly.pdbx_strand_id
1 'polypeptide(L)'
;DYKTEELPNGDLLCTVGGIDLPSRTQWRVKIILPKDQSAFTTQALWYNPTDIEQAYYNWMTAAAAAREDLVFYTPGDRYLTHGGEAKAWPVDPLNRDLSQYKQNNFGPSKSYHVVGEYNDFFGGYYEQNNTGFGHWGRYDEIPGQKLWLWNLSRAGGIWEDLLTDTDGQYVEYQAGRLYVQYFPGEENPISQATFDPHLTDQWTEVWFPVKEIGGIKEASQWGVMNVVETATTLEIKINAFKASTSSVVLQSGGKMEQKPIKTEPNGVYNLSFTKPSNEYKIEVAGLKLHYNSNPKIIKRSFDPPKLQTVASLEKEFIAAKDAQRYREYTLAKELLLGVLE
;
A
#
# COMPACT_ATOMS: atom_id res chain seq x y z
N ASP A 1 -16.49 -12.54 -16.11
CA ASP A 1 -15.70 -13.46 -16.97
C ASP A 1 -14.25 -13.51 -16.50
N TYR A 2 -13.59 -14.64 -16.76
CA TYR A 2 -12.16 -14.82 -16.49
C TYR A 2 -11.46 -15.59 -17.60
N LYS A 3 -10.14 -15.38 -17.72
CA LYS A 3 -9.27 -16.10 -18.62
C LYS A 3 -7.95 -16.39 -17.90
N THR A 4 -7.44 -17.60 -18.02
CA THR A 4 -6.10 -17.97 -17.56
C THR A 4 -5.24 -18.35 -18.75
N GLU A 5 -3.96 -17.96 -18.73
CA GLU A 5 -2.99 -18.26 -19.79
C GLU A 5 -1.57 -18.29 -19.24
N GLU A 6 -0.72 -19.08 -19.87
CA GLU A 6 0.72 -19.03 -19.67
C GLU A 6 1.33 -18.09 -20.70
N LEU A 7 2.12 -17.14 -20.23
CA LEU A 7 2.80 -16.17 -21.08
C LEU A 7 4.06 -16.79 -21.72
N PRO A 8 4.58 -16.23 -22.82
CA PRO A 8 5.76 -16.75 -23.48
C PRO A 8 7.02 -16.85 -22.63
N ASN A 9 7.12 -16.03 -21.57
CA ASN A 9 8.20 -16.05 -20.58
C ASN A 9 8.00 -17.11 -19.47
N GLY A 10 6.85 -17.81 -19.45
CA GLY A 10 6.48 -18.82 -18.47
C GLY A 10 5.77 -18.28 -17.23
N ASP A 11 5.41 -16.99 -17.18
CA ASP A 11 4.56 -16.44 -16.14
C ASP A 11 3.12 -16.90 -16.35
N LEU A 12 2.37 -17.06 -15.25
CA LEU A 12 0.94 -17.33 -15.30
C LEU A 12 0.16 -16.03 -15.18
N LEU A 13 -0.80 -15.84 -16.07
CA LEU A 13 -1.71 -14.70 -16.07
C LEU A 13 -3.15 -15.18 -15.91
N CYS A 14 -3.84 -14.64 -14.90
CA CYS A 14 -5.29 -14.70 -14.78
C CYS A 14 -5.87 -13.30 -15.00
N THR A 15 -6.76 -13.15 -15.96
CA THR A 15 -7.49 -11.91 -16.21
C THR A 15 -8.93 -12.09 -15.79
N VAL A 16 -9.43 -11.24 -14.89
CA VAL A 16 -10.84 -11.16 -14.51
C VAL A 16 -11.39 -9.79 -14.85
N GLY A 17 -12.67 -9.70 -15.15
CA GLY A 17 -13.26 -8.42 -15.47
C GLY A 17 -14.77 -8.50 -15.66
N GLY A 18 -15.39 -7.32 -15.66
CA GLY A 18 -16.81 -7.17 -15.80
C GLY A 18 -17.24 -5.74 -16.07
N ILE A 19 -18.55 -5.57 -16.07
CA ILE A 19 -19.20 -4.26 -16.19
C ILE A 19 -19.97 -4.03 -14.89
N ASP A 20 -19.77 -2.87 -14.29
CA ASP A 20 -20.62 -2.39 -13.21
C ASP A 20 -21.96 -1.96 -13.80
N LEU A 21 -23.02 -2.69 -13.50
CA LEU A 21 -24.31 -2.47 -14.15
C LEU A 21 -24.96 -1.11 -13.84
N PRO A 22 -24.87 -0.58 -12.60
CA PRO A 22 -25.41 0.75 -12.30
C PRO A 22 -24.72 1.87 -13.06
N SER A 23 -23.40 1.92 -13.04
CA SER A 23 -22.60 3.00 -13.65
C SER A 23 -22.21 2.73 -15.11
N ARG A 24 -22.36 1.50 -15.58
CA ARG A 24 -21.88 1.03 -16.90
C ARG A 24 -20.35 1.12 -17.07
N THR A 25 -19.62 1.42 -16.01
CA THR A 25 -18.16 1.39 -16.04
C THR A 25 -17.64 -0.03 -16.19
N GLN A 26 -16.44 -0.16 -16.74
CA GLN A 26 -15.80 -1.44 -16.98
C GLN A 26 -14.57 -1.57 -16.09
N TRP A 27 -14.34 -2.76 -15.56
CA TRP A 27 -13.15 -3.05 -14.80
C TRP A 27 -12.48 -4.33 -15.27
N ARG A 28 -11.17 -4.37 -15.11
CA ARG A 28 -10.34 -5.53 -15.38
C ARG A 28 -9.20 -5.60 -14.40
N VAL A 29 -8.96 -6.79 -13.86
CA VAL A 29 -7.80 -7.08 -13.03
C VAL A 29 -7.01 -8.21 -13.67
N LYS A 30 -5.73 -7.99 -13.88
CA LYS A 30 -4.75 -8.99 -14.25
C LYS A 30 -4.02 -9.44 -12.99
N ILE A 31 -4.00 -10.73 -12.73
CA ILE A 31 -3.25 -11.36 -11.65
C ILE A 31 -2.10 -12.11 -12.32
N ILE A 32 -0.88 -11.66 -12.08
CA ILE A 32 0.34 -12.18 -12.70
C ILE A 32 1.15 -12.90 -11.64
N LEU A 33 1.41 -14.18 -11.85
CA LEU A 33 2.32 -14.97 -11.03
C LEU A 33 3.59 -15.25 -11.84
N PRO A 34 4.68 -14.48 -11.59
CA PRO A 34 5.94 -14.70 -12.27
C PRO A 34 6.56 -16.04 -11.87
N LYS A 35 7.14 -16.77 -12.83
CA LYS A 35 7.75 -18.09 -12.58
C LYS A 35 9.01 -18.04 -11.72
N ASP A 36 9.68 -16.89 -11.70
CA ASP A 36 10.98 -16.66 -11.05
C ASP A 36 10.92 -15.67 -9.90
N GLN A 37 9.72 -15.41 -9.36
CA GLN A 37 9.52 -14.55 -8.19
C GLN A 37 8.64 -15.22 -7.15
N SER A 38 8.83 -14.84 -5.88
CA SER A 38 8.02 -15.30 -4.76
C SER A 38 6.93 -14.29 -4.35
N ALA A 39 6.44 -13.52 -5.31
CA ALA A 39 5.37 -12.55 -5.15
C ALA A 39 4.47 -12.60 -6.38
N PHE A 40 3.22 -12.18 -6.25
CA PHE A 40 2.34 -11.98 -7.40
C PHE A 40 1.94 -10.51 -7.53
N THR A 41 1.61 -10.11 -8.74
CA THR A 41 1.23 -8.73 -9.06
C THR A 41 -0.22 -8.70 -9.50
N THR A 42 -0.97 -7.71 -9.03
CA THR A 42 -2.27 -7.36 -9.59
C THR A 42 -2.16 -6.03 -10.34
N GLN A 43 -2.70 -5.98 -11.54
CA GLN A 43 -2.83 -4.77 -12.34
C GLN A 43 -4.31 -4.52 -12.59
N ALA A 44 -4.84 -3.51 -11.94
CA ALA A 44 -6.22 -3.12 -12.09
C ALA A 44 -6.35 -2.00 -13.13
N LEU A 45 -7.44 -2.05 -13.88
CA LEU A 45 -7.85 -1.04 -14.83
C LEU A 45 -9.35 -0.82 -14.66
N TRP A 46 -9.74 0.43 -14.54
CA TRP A 46 -11.12 0.85 -14.52
C TRP A 46 -11.36 1.85 -15.65
N TYR A 47 -12.44 1.74 -16.38
CA TYR A 47 -12.75 2.57 -17.52
C TYR A 47 -14.21 3.04 -17.49
N ASN A 48 -14.44 4.32 -17.68
CA ASN A 48 -15.76 4.90 -17.89
C ASN A 48 -16.04 5.06 -19.40
N PRO A 49 -16.79 4.15 -20.05
CA PRO A 49 -17.12 4.26 -21.47
C PRO A 49 -18.30 5.21 -21.76
N THR A 50 -18.86 5.84 -20.75
CA THR A 50 -20.06 6.68 -20.91
C THR A 50 -19.71 8.14 -21.17
N ASP A 51 -20.63 8.90 -21.74
CA ASP A 51 -20.51 10.32 -22.02
C ASP A 51 -20.74 11.21 -20.79
N ILE A 52 -20.95 10.62 -19.61
CA ILE A 52 -21.21 11.34 -18.37
C ILE A 52 -20.26 10.93 -17.29
N GLU A 53 -20.05 11.81 -16.33
CA GLU A 53 -19.32 11.54 -15.10
C GLU A 53 -20.05 10.46 -14.28
N GLN A 54 -19.30 9.47 -13.81
CA GLN A 54 -19.82 8.37 -13.01
C GLN A 54 -19.30 8.44 -11.58
N ALA A 55 -20.04 7.86 -10.65
CA ALA A 55 -19.53 7.59 -9.31
C ALA A 55 -18.42 6.52 -9.39
N TYR A 56 -17.34 6.73 -8.65
CA TYR A 56 -16.20 5.84 -8.64
C TYR A 56 -15.71 5.59 -7.23
N TYR A 57 -15.63 4.31 -6.88
CA TYR A 57 -15.09 3.88 -5.60
C TYR A 57 -14.45 2.51 -5.76
N ASN A 58 -13.17 2.41 -5.37
CA ASN A 58 -12.46 1.15 -5.41
C ASN A 58 -11.63 0.91 -4.15
N TRP A 59 -11.80 -0.27 -3.58
CA TRP A 59 -10.97 -0.81 -2.51
C TRP A 59 -10.68 -2.28 -2.79
N MET A 60 -9.38 -2.61 -2.75
CA MET A 60 -8.95 -3.99 -2.74
C MET A 60 -9.02 -4.51 -1.30
N THR A 61 -9.44 -5.74 -1.13
CA THR A 61 -9.55 -6.39 0.18
C THR A 61 -8.88 -7.76 0.14
N ALA A 62 -8.00 -8.00 1.12
CA ALA A 62 -7.42 -9.32 1.39
C ALA A 62 -7.63 -9.69 2.85
N ALA A 63 -7.71 -10.97 3.15
CA ALA A 63 -7.90 -11.49 4.49
C ALA A 63 -6.65 -12.21 4.98
N ALA A 64 -6.39 -12.10 6.28
CA ALA A 64 -5.35 -12.85 6.97
C ALA A 64 -5.88 -13.38 8.30
N ALA A 65 -5.39 -14.54 8.75
CA ALA A 65 -5.82 -15.14 10.00
C ALA A 65 -5.55 -14.20 11.18
N ALA A 66 -6.57 -13.95 12.00
CA ALA A 66 -6.47 -13.16 13.21
C ALA A 66 -5.90 -14.03 14.33
N ARG A 67 -4.62 -13.84 14.66
CA ARG A 67 -3.91 -14.60 15.69
C ARG A 67 -3.34 -13.65 16.73
N GLU A 68 -3.24 -14.10 17.97
CA GLU A 68 -2.74 -13.28 19.08
C GLU A 68 -1.30 -12.77 18.86
N ASP A 69 -0.49 -13.53 18.12
CA ASP A 69 0.89 -13.19 17.76
C ASP A 69 1.04 -12.32 16.51
N LEU A 70 -0.08 -11.87 15.92
CA LEU A 70 -0.04 -10.99 14.74
C LEU A 70 0.32 -9.57 15.13
N VAL A 71 1.35 -9.04 14.47
CA VAL A 71 1.78 -7.64 14.55
C VAL A 71 1.59 -6.97 13.19
N PHE A 72 0.95 -5.81 13.18
CA PHE A 72 0.72 -5.01 11.98
C PHE A 72 1.90 -4.07 11.71
N TYR A 73 2.33 -4.03 10.49
CA TYR A 73 3.36 -3.11 9.98
C TYR A 73 2.75 -2.19 8.95
N THR A 74 2.24 -1.07 9.44
CA THR A 74 1.67 0.00 8.61
C THR A 74 2.28 1.31 9.07
N PRO A 75 3.29 1.83 8.35
CA PRO A 75 3.96 3.08 8.71
C PRO A 75 3.01 4.26 8.73
N GLY A 76 3.17 5.08 9.76
CA GLY A 76 2.35 6.26 10.00
C GLY A 76 2.36 6.66 11.48
N ASP A 77 1.80 7.81 11.81
CA ASP A 77 1.68 8.33 13.18
C ASP A 77 0.24 8.64 13.59
N ARG A 78 -0.69 8.50 12.66
CA ARG A 78 -2.13 8.70 12.83
C ARG A 78 -2.90 7.60 12.12
N TYR A 79 -4.12 7.39 12.58
CA TYR A 79 -5.13 6.71 11.76
C TYR A 79 -6.41 7.52 11.71
N LEU A 80 -7.11 7.43 10.60
CA LEU A 80 -8.48 7.91 10.47
C LEU A 80 -9.42 6.78 10.84
N THR A 81 -10.40 7.07 11.70
CA THR A 81 -11.48 6.12 12.00
C THR A 81 -12.40 6.00 10.81
N HIS A 82 -13.33 5.05 10.84
CA HIS A 82 -14.37 4.96 9.80
C HIS A 82 -15.22 6.22 9.69
N GLY A 83 -15.33 7.00 10.77
CA GLY A 83 -15.98 8.32 10.78
C GLY A 83 -15.11 9.49 10.31
N GLY A 84 -13.84 9.25 9.95
CA GLY A 84 -12.90 10.29 9.50
C GLY A 84 -12.11 10.98 10.62
N GLU A 85 -12.41 10.72 11.89
CA GLU A 85 -11.69 11.32 13.03
C GLU A 85 -10.25 10.82 13.10
N ALA A 86 -9.28 11.72 13.23
CA ALA A 86 -7.87 11.39 13.35
C ALA A 86 -7.48 11.03 14.80
N LYS A 87 -6.80 9.91 14.98
CA LYS A 87 -6.30 9.40 16.27
C LYS A 87 -4.84 8.98 16.18
N ALA A 88 -4.17 8.87 17.33
CA ALA A 88 -2.77 8.47 17.41
C ALA A 88 -2.57 7.00 16.99
N TRP A 89 -1.46 6.73 16.30
CA TRP A 89 -1.01 5.42 15.85
C TRP A 89 0.50 5.28 16.05
N PRO A 90 1.04 4.10 16.39
CA PRO A 90 0.31 2.90 16.78
C PRO A 90 -0.15 2.90 18.26
N VAL A 91 0.35 3.81 19.09
CA VAL A 91 0.04 3.84 20.53
C VAL A 91 -1.08 4.84 20.80
N ASP A 92 -2.15 4.36 21.41
CA ASP A 92 -3.30 5.16 21.79
C ASP A 92 -3.11 5.91 23.14
N PRO A 93 -4.00 6.85 23.49
CA PRO A 93 -3.90 7.59 24.76
C PRO A 93 -3.98 6.73 26.03
N LEU A 94 -4.44 5.49 25.94
CA LEU A 94 -4.45 4.51 27.04
C LEU A 94 -3.20 3.61 27.05
N ASN A 95 -2.16 4.01 26.30
CA ASN A 95 -0.90 3.30 26.18
C ASN A 95 -1.04 1.86 25.63
N ARG A 96 -2.03 1.63 24.76
CA ARG A 96 -2.18 0.35 24.03
C ARG A 96 -1.49 0.47 22.69
N ASP A 97 -0.67 -0.51 22.36
CA ASP A 97 -0.05 -0.62 21.03
C ASP A 97 -1.02 -1.33 20.08
N LEU A 98 -1.76 -0.54 19.32
CA LEU A 98 -2.80 -1.01 18.38
C LEU A 98 -2.21 -1.77 17.17
N SER A 99 -0.90 -1.69 16.96
CA SER A 99 -0.23 -2.51 15.95
C SER A 99 -0.19 -4.00 16.36
N GLN A 100 -0.40 -4.32 17.62
CA GLN A 100 -0.51 -5.68 18.09
C GLN A 100 -1.98 -6.11 18.10
N TYR A 101 -2.32 -7.15 17.35
CA TYR A 101 -3.70 -7.64 17.27
C TYR A 101 -4.33 -7.87 18.64
N LYS A 102 -3.62 -8.57 19.55
CA LYS A 102 -4.10 -8.88 20.90
C LYS A 102 -4.48 -7.68 21.76
N GLN A 103 -3.95 -6.49 21.47
CA GLN A 103 -4.27 -5.27 22.22
C GLN A 103 -5.55 -4.57 21.72
N ASN A 104 -6.21 -5.11 20.72
CA ASN A 104 -7.44 -4.58 20.16
C ASN A 104 -8.72 -5.21 20.74
N ASN A 105 -8.66 -5.82 21.91
CA ASN A 105 -9.76 -6.54 22.56
C ASN A 105 -10.77 -5.64 23.29
N PHE A 106 -11.08 -4.48 22.75
CA PHE A 106 -11.98 -3.48 23.35
C PHE A 106 -12.90 -2.88 22.29
N GLY A 107 -14.09 -2.45 22.74
CA GLY A 107 -15.04 -1.71 21.90
C GLY A 107 -15.51 -2.45 20.65
N PRO A 108 -16.09 -1.74 19.68
CA PRO A 108 -16.59 -2.31 18.43
C PRO A 108 -15.46 -2.66 17.45
N SER A 109 -15.83 -3.14 16.28
CA SER A 109 -14.92 -3.33 15.14
C SER A 109 -14.04 -2.10 14.91
N LYS A 110 -12.82 -2.34 14.45
CA LYS A 110 -11.82 -1.28 14.22
C LYS A 110 -11.61 -1.07 12.74
N SER A 111 -11.46 0.19 12.37
CA SER A 111 -11.06 0.60 11.03
C SER A 111 -9.89 1.56 11.17
N TYR A 112 -8.69 1.09 10.87
CA TYR A 112 -7.46 1.87 10.96
C TYR A 112 -6.99 2.26 9.55
N HIS A 113 -7.35 3.45 9.11
CA HIS A 113 -6.81 4.05 7.90
C HIS A 113 -5.54 4.80 8.27
N VAL A 114 -4.40 4.10 8.24
CA VAL A 114 -3.14 4.64 8.75
C VAL A 114 -2.57 5.67 7.77
N VAL A 115 -2.20 6.83 8.31
CA VAL A 115 -1.66 7.98 7.57
C VAL A 115 -0.48 8.59 8.34
N GLY A 116 0.19 9.57 7.74
CA GLY A 116 1.29 10.33 8.36
C GLY A 116 2.65 10.07 7.72
N GLU A 117 2.80 8.98 6.98
CA GLU A 117 3.97 8.72 6.16
C GLU A 117 3.56 8.44 4.70
N TYR A 118 4.35 8.92 3.75
CA TYR A 118 4.20 8.59 2.33
C TYR A 118 4.82 7.22 2.08
N ASN A 119 4.01 6.18 2.29
CA ASN A 119 4.48 4.82 2.35
C ASN A 119 3.81 3.95 1.29
N ASP A 120 4.61 3.10 0.65
CA ASP A 120 4.17 2.24 -0.44
C ASP A 120 3.75 0.83 0.04
N PHE A 121 3.91 0.50 1.33
CA PHE A 121 3.65 -0.85 1.82
C PHE A 121 2.90 -0.89 3.15
N PHE A 122 2.24 -1.99 3.40
CA PHE A 122 1.79 -2.42 4.71
C PHE A 122 1.77 -3.96 4.76
N GLY A 123 1.71 -4.52 5.98
CA GLY A 123 1.71 -5.97 6.13
C GLY A 123 1.48 -6.42 7.55
N GLY A 124 1.63 -7.70 7.77
CA GLY A 124 1.55 -8.35 9.05
C GLY A 124 2.59 -9.44 9.24
N TYR A 125 2.93 -9.70 10.49
CA TYR A 125 3.90 -10.72 10.86
C TYR A 125 3.42 -11.51 12.06
N TYR A 126 3.47 -12.83 11.96
CA TYR A 126 3.17 -13.78 13.02
C TYR A 126 4.47 -14.16 13.73
N GLU A 127 4.65 -13.65 14.93
CA GLU A 127 5.92 -13.78 15.67
C GLU A 127 6.28 -15.23 16.00
N GLN A 128 5.29 -16.07 16.34
CA GLN A 128 5.52 -17.47 16.73
C GLN A 128 5.98 -18.33 15.56
N ASN A 129 5.49 -18.05 14.35
CA ASN A 129 5.83 -18.84 13.17
C ASN A 129 6.97 -18.21 12.36
N ASN A 130 7.43 -17.02 12.72
CA ASN A 130 8.38 -16.25 11.94
C ASN A 130 7.97 -16.09 10.47
N THR A 131 6.67 -15.90 10.22
CA THR A 131 6.10 -15.71 8.89
C THR A 131 5.19 -14.50 8.86
N GLY A 132 4.97 -13.97 7.68
CA GLY A 132 4.07 -12.84 7.49
C GLY A 132 3.66 -12.69 6.04
N PHE A 133 3.07 -11.57 5.76
CA PHE A 133 2.62 -11.17 4.42
C PHE A 133 2.67 -9.66 4.30
N GLY A 134 2.72 -9.18 3.09
CA GLY A 134 2.70 -7.76 2.83
C GLY A 134 2.09 -7.44 1.48
N HIS A 135 1.77 -6.18 1.36
CA HIS A 135 1.27 -5.53 0.17
C HIS A 135 2.18 -4.35 -0.15
N TRP A 136 2.48 -4.16 -1.40
CA TRP A 136 3.17 -3.00 -1.91
C TRP A 136 2.39 -2.41 -3.09
N GLY A 137 2.23 -1.11 -3.10
CA GLY A 137 1.67 -0.35 -4.20
C GLY A 137 2.11 1.09 -4.10
N ARG A 138 2.29 1.76 -5.22
CA ARG A 138 2.74 3.15 -5.23
C ARG A 138 1.75 4.04 -4.49
N TYR A 139 2.24 4.83 -3.56
CA TYR A 139 1.43 5.76 -2.78
C TYR A 139 0.62 6.74 -3.65
N ASP A 140 1.19 7.21 -4.75
CA ASP A 140 0.52 8.11 -5.69
C ASP A 140 -0.57 7.41 -6.55
N GLU A 141 -0.57 6.08 -6.60
CA GLU A 141 -1.62 5.29 -7.27
C GLU A 141 -2.71 4.83 -6.30
N ILE A 142 -2.31 4.33 -5.11
CA ILE A 142 -3.23 3.80 -4.08
C ILE A 142 -2.81 4.26 -2.68
N PRO A 143 -3.06 5.53 -2.31
CA PRO A 143 -2.61 6.10 -1.04
C PRO A 143 -3.35 5.56 0.18
N GLY A 144 -4.55 5.01 0.01
CA GLY A 144 -5.37 4.50 1.09
C GLY A 144 -4.92 3.12 1.54
N GLN A 145 -4.48 2.99 2.79
CA GLN A 145 -4.16 1.73 3.45
C GLN A 145 -5.02 1.60 4.70
N LYS A 146 -5.69 0.45 4.86
CA LYS A 146 -6.62 0.24 5.94
C LYS A 146 -6.47 -1.17 6.50
N LEU A 147 -6.51 -1.25 7.82
CA LEU A 147 -6.73 -2.50 8.57
C LEU A 147 -8.17 -2.51 9.06
N TRP A 148 -8.90 -3.57 8.78
CA TRP A 148 -10.20 -3.83 9.38
C TRP A 148 -10.11 -5.03 10.32
N LEU A 149 -10.53 -4.81 11.57
CA LEU A 149 -10.54 -5.82 12.62
C LEU A 149 -11.97 -6.01 13.08
N TRP A 150 -12.46 -7.21 12.97
CA TRP A 150 -13.76 -7.54 13.53
C TRP A 150 -13.77 -7.30 15.04
N ASN A 151 -14.94 -7.07 15.56
CA ASN A 151 -15.12 -6.86 16.99
C ASN A 151 -14.59 -8.06 17.77
N LEU A 152 -13.60 -7.84 18.63
CA LEU A 152 -12.99 -8.86 19.49
C LEU A 152 -13.82 -9.11 20.76
N SER A 153 -15.05 -8.59 20.83
CA SER A 153 -16.04 -8.87 21.84
C SER A 153 -16.97 -10.01 21.41
N ARG A 154 -17.84 -10.41 22.33
CA ARG A 154 -18.87 -11.44 22.05
C ARG A 154 -19.73 -11.10 20.82
N ALA A 155 -20.02 -9.81 20.59
CA ALA A 155 -20.81 -9.39 19.44
C ALA A 155 -20.11 -9.59 18.10
N GLY A 156 -18.76 -9.55 18.08
CA GLY A 156 -17.96 -9.83 16.88
C GLY A 156 -17.80 -11.32 16.60
N GLY A 157 -17.84 -12.17 17.65
CA GLY A 157 -17.64 -13.61 17.52
C GLY A 157 -18.69 -14.32 16.66
N ILE A 158 -19.88 -13.76 16.52
CA ILE A 158 -20.91 -14.33 15.62
C ILE A 158 -20.48 -14.31 14.15
N TRP A 159 -19.61 -13.35 13.76
CA TRP A 159 -19.15 -13.23 12.37
C TRP A 159 -18.16 -14.32 12.00
N GLU A 160 -17.49 -14.91 12.96
CA GLU A 160 -16.61 -16.05 12.74
C GLU A 160 -17.39 -17.22 12.15
N ASP A 161 -18.51 -17.58 12.74
CA ASP A 161 -19.34 -18.67 12.25
C ASP A 161 -20.04 -18.36 10.92
N LEU A 162 -20.34 -17.07 10.67
CA LEU A 162 -21.10 -16.65 9.49
C LEU A 162 -20.23 -16.40 8.25
N LEU A 163 -18.97 -16.01 8.42
CA LEU A 163 -18.11 -15.53 7.32
C LEU A 163 -16.88 -16.40 7.07
N THR A 164 -16.53 -17.31 7.97
CA THR A 164 -15.26 -18.06 7.87
C THR A 164 -15.45 -19.57 7.86
N ASP A 165 -16.68 -20.07 7.78
CA ASP A 165 -17.00 -21.50 7.79
C ASP A 165 -16.31 -22.26 8.94
N THR A 166 -16.13 -21.61 10.10
CA THR A 166 -15.42 -22.11 11.30
C THR A 166 -13.89 -22.13 11.20
N ASP A 167 -13.29 -21.50 10.19
CA ASP A 167 -11.83 -21.41 10.01
C ASP A 167 -11.15 -20.40 10.96
N GLY A 168 -11.91 -19.75 11.84
CA GLY A 168 -11.43 -18.78 12.79
C GLY A 168 -11.57 -17.34 12.34
N GLN A 169 -11.27 -16.41 13.24
CA GLN A 169 -11.39 -14.97 12.97
C GLN A 169 -10.32 -14.50 12.00
N TYR A 170 -10.66 -13.45 11.23
CA TYR A 170 -9.73 -12.83 10.27
C TYR A 170 -9.63 -11.32 10.45
N VAL A 171 -8.55 -10.75 9.93
CA VAL A 171 -8.34 -9.33 9.73
C VAL A 171 -8.35 -9.03 8.25
N GLU A 172 -8.84 -7.85 7.87
CA GLU A 172 -8.81 -7.41 6.49
C GLU A 172 -7.69 -6.40 6.27
N TYR A 173 -6.94 -6.62 5.19
CA TYR A 173 -5.96 -5.69 4.65
C TYR A 173 -6.54 -5.09 3.39
N GLN A 174 -6.68 -3.78 3.38
CA GLN A 174 -7.36 -3.08 2.30
C GLN A 174 -6.50 -1.94 1.77
N ALA A 175 -6.55 -1.72 0.46
CA ALA A 175 -5.93 -0.59 -0.19
C ALA A 175 -6.86 0.01 -1.24
N GLY A 176 -6.76 1.33 -1.45
CA GLY A 176 -7.65 2.02 -2.38
C GLY A 176 -7.13 3.39 -2.81
N ARG A 177 -7.86 3.99 -3.72
CA ARG A 177 -7.57 5.29 -4.31
C ARG A 177 -7.79 6.47 -3.36
N LEU A 178 -8.57 6.28 -2.30
CA LEU A 178 -8.91 7.30 -1.33
C LEU A 178 -8.29 6.98 0.02
N TYR A 179 -8.04 7.99 0.84
CA TYR A 179 -7.47 7.81 2.18
C TYR A 179 -8.39 7.08 3.13
N VAL A 180 -9.69 7.21 2.94
CA VAL A 180 -10.69 6.55 3.78
C VAL A 180 -11.84 5.98 2.95
N GLN A 181 -12.46 4.95 3.49
CA GLN A 181 -13.65 4.31 2.98
C GLN A 181 -14.87 4.82 3.77
N TYR A 182 -15.34 6.03 3.46
CA TYR A 182 -16.40 6.62 4.25
C TYR A 182 -17.20 7.67 3.46
N PHE A 183 -18.41 7.97 3.91
CA PHE A 183 -19.18 9.09 3.37
C PHE A 183 -18.46 10.40 3.64
N PRO A 184 -18.46 11.35 2.70
CA PRO A 184 -17.86 12.65 2.92
C PRO A 184 -18.59 13.38 4.04
N GLY A 185 -17.83 14.04 4.89
CA GLY A 185 -18.30 14.88 5.98
C GLY A 185 -17.42 16.10 6.11
N GLU A 186 -17.70 16.92 7.11
CA GLU A 186 -16.89 18.11 7.41
C GLU A 186 -15.44 17.74 7.73
N GLU A 187 -15.24 16.62 8.43
CA GLU A 187 -13.92 16.14 8.86
C GLU A 187 -13.19 15.37 7.75
N ASN A 188 -13.89 14.83 6.78
CA ASN A 188 -13.31 14.03 5.72
C ASN A 188 -14.02 14.24 4.38
N PRO A 189 -13.72 15.34 3.69
CA PRO A 189 -14.34 15.64 2.39
C PRO A 189 -13.80 14.80 1.22
N ILE A 190 -12.73 13.99 1.42
CA ILE A 190 -11.98 13.30 0.36
C ILE A 190 -12.40 11.81 0.26
N SER A 191 -13.58 11.44 0.74
CA SER A 191 -14.05 10.05 0.71
C SER A 191 -14.82 9.68 -0.57
N GLN A 192 -14.99 10.60 -1.48
CA GLN A 192 -15.62 10.36 -2.77
C GLN A 192 -14.72 10.81 -3.92
N ALA A 193 -14.79 10.09 -5.01
CA ALA A 193 -14.19 10.45 -6.28
C ALA A 193 -15.20 10.30 -7.39
N THR A 194 -15.07 11.14 -8.40
CA THR A 194 -15.83 11.03 -9.65
C THR A 194 -14.91 10.50 -10.74
N PHE A 195 -15.51 9.92 -11.74
CA PHE A 195 -14.83 9.30 -12.88
C PHE A 195 -15.32 9.94 -14.15
N ASP A 196 -14.53 10.84 -14.69
CA ASP A 196 -14.86 11.62 -15.89
C ASP A 196 -15.18 10.71 -17.09
N PRO A 197 -15.97 11.21 -18.08
CA PRO A 197 -16.24 10.49 -19.32
C PRO A 197 -14.98 10.02 -20.01
N HIS A 198 -15.00 8.80 -20.53
CA HIS A 198 -13.93 8.18 -21.33
C HIS A 198 -12.56 8.08 -20.65
N LEU A 199 -12.47 8.33 -19.34
CA LEU A 199 -11.24 8.15 -18.60
C LEU A 199 -11.00 6.70 -18.19
N THR A 200 -9.71 6.40 -18.07
CA THR A 200 -9.21 5.14 -17.52
C THR A 200 -8.39 5.43 -16.27
N ASP A 201 -8.65 4.71 -15.19
CA ASP A 201 -7.79 4.67 -14.02
C ASP A 201 -7.08 3.31 -13.97
N GLN A 202 -5.81 3.30 -13.56
CA GLN A 202 -5.03 2.08 -13.46
C GLN A 202 -4.02 2.17 -12.34
N TRP A 203 -3.72 1.02 -11.72
CA TRP A 203 -2.70 0.89 -10.67
C TRP A 203 -2.16 -0.51 -10.62
N THR A 204 -1.02 -0.65 -9.94
CA THR A 204 -0.33 -1.93 -9.78
C THR A 204 -0.06 -2.19 -8.31
N GLU A 205 -0.33 -3.42 -7.87
CA GLU A 205 -0.11 -3.89 -6.51
C GLU A 205 0.72 -5.16 -6.53
N VAL A 206 1.56 -5.35 -5.52
CA VAL A 206 2.37 -6.57 -5.35
C VAL A 206 2.04 -7.17 -3.98
N TRP A 207 1.73 -8.46 -3.98
CA TRP A 207 1.46 -9.26 -2.80
C TRP A 207 2.57 -10.26 -2.56
N PHE A 208 3.07 -10.33 -1.35
CA PHE A 208 4.24 -11.13 -1.05
C PHE A 208 4.18 -11.80 0.33
N PRO A 209 4.73 -13.02 0.46
CA PRO A 209 5.00 -13.64 1.74
C PRO A 209 6.21 -12.98 2.41
N VAL A 210 6.26 -13.08 3.74
CA VAL A 210 7.41 -12.67 4.54
C VAL A 210 7.80 -13.83 5.44
N LYS A 211 9.11 -14.13 5.55
CA LYS A 211 9.57 -15.17 6.48
C LYS A 211 10.91 -14.84 7.13
N GLU A 212 11.07 -15.26 8.38
CA GLU A 212 12.34 -15.36 9.12
C GLU A 212 13.12 -14.06 9.28
N ILE A 213 12.46 -12.89 9.11
CA ILE A 213 13.11 -11.58 9.28
C ILE A 213 12.65 -10.83 10.54
N GLY A 214 11.65 -11.35 11.29
CA GLY A 214 11.23 -10.82 12.58
C GLY A 214 10.47 -9.48 12.52
N GLY A 215 9.90 -9.11 11.37
CA GLY A 215 9.12 -7.89 11.21
C GLY A 215 9.40 -7.18 9.88
N ILE A 216 8.76 -6.03 9.66
CA ILE A 216 8.85 -5.26 8.41
C ILE A 216 9.20 -3.81 8.75
N LYS A 217 10.32 -3.32 8.25
CA LYS A 217 10.72 -1.90 8.33
C LYS A 217 10.68 -1.20 6.98
N GLU A 218 10.85 -1.97 5.90
CA GLU A 218 10.81 -1.45 4.53
C GLU A 218 10.39 -2.57 3.58
N ALA A 219 9.66 -2.23 2.53
CA ALA A 219 9.33 -3.15 1.46
C ALA A 219 9.31 -2.46 0.10
N SER A 220 9.54 -3.24 -0.92
CA SER A 220 9.43 -2.86 -2.33
C SER A 220 8.70 -3.96 -3.10
N GLN A 221 8.47 -3.75 -4.38
CA GLN A 221 7.96 -4.79 -5.27
C GLN A 221 8.89 -6.03 -5.39
N TRP A 222 10.16 -6.00 -4.86
CA TRP A 222 11.16 -7.04 -5.06
C TRP A 222 11.77 -7.61 -3.79
N GLY A 223 11.38 -7.10 -2.63
CA GLY A 223 11.89 -7.59 -1.36
C GLY A 223 11.34 -6.82 -0.17
N VAL A 224 11.52 -7.40 0.99
CA VAL A 224 11.16 -6.83 2.29
C VAL A 224 12.36 -6.88 3.22
N MET A 225 12.50 -5.86 4.05
CA MET A 225 13.63 -5.71 4.97
C MET A 225 13.16 -5.38 6.37
N ASN A 226 13.80 -6.00 7.35
CA ASN A 226 13.74 -5.60 8.75
C ASN A 226 15.12 -5.10 9.20
N VAL A 227 15.13 -4.09 10.06
CA VAL A 227 16.32 -3.52 10.68
C VAL A 227 16.18 -3.64 12.18
N VAL A 228 17.03 -4.46 12.79
CA VAL A 228 17.05 -4.69 14.24
C VAL A 228 18.30 -4.03 14.82
N GLU A 229 18.08 -3.10 15.75
CA GLU A 229 19.13 -2.37 16.41
C GLU A 229 19.45 -2.94 17.77
N THR A 230 20.72 -3.12 18.05
CA THR A 230 21.25 -3.36 19.41
C THR A 230 22.01 -2.12 19.89
N ALA A 231 22.69 -2.21 21.02
CA ALA A 231 23.56 -1.13 21.52
C ALA A 231 24.73 -0.84 20.55
N THR A 232 25.25 -1.85 19.86
CA THR A 232 26.47 -1.76 19.06
C THR A 232 26.35 -2.24 17.63
N THR A 233 25.26 -2.96 17.27
CA THR A 233 25.10 -3.57 15.96
C THR A 233 23.76 -3.20 15.29
N LEU A 234 23.77 -3.24 13.97
CA LEU A 234 22.59 -3.25 13.11
C LEU A 234 22.53 -4.61 12.42
N GLU A 235 21.46 -5.35 12.69
CA GLU A 235 21.11 -6.57 11.96
C GLU A 235 20.15 -6.22 10.84
N ILE A 236 20.57 -6.36 9.59
CA ILE A 236 19.74 -6.11 8.41
C ILE A 236 19.30 -7.46 7.87
N LYS A 237 18.01 -7.73 7.99
CA LYS A 237 17.39 -8.97 7.57
C LYS A 237 16.54 -8.71 6.34
N ILE A 238 16.76 -9.49 5.27
CA ILE A 238 16.11 -9.30 3.98
C ILE A 238 15.45 -10.61 3.56
N ASN A 239 14.20 -10.55 3.13
CA ASN A 239 13.55 -11.62 2.39
C ASN A 239 13.32 -11.12 0.96
N ALA A 240 14.01 -11.72 -0.01
CA ALA A 240 14.01 -11.31 -1.40
C ALA A 240 12.91 -12.03 -2.20
N PHE A 241 12.29 -11.34 -3.15
CA PHE A 241 11.26 -11.93 -4.01
C PHE A 241 11.80 -12.33 -5.39
N LYS A 242 12.99 -11.88 -5.74
CA LYS A 242 13.64 -12.21 -7.02
C LYS A 242 15.15 -12.45 -6.87
N ALA A 243 15.73 -13.06 -7.88
CA ALA A 243 17.17 -13.12 -8.04
C ALA A 243 17.76 -11.73 -8.31
N SER A 244 18.86 -11.39 -7.64
CA SER A 244 19.59 -10.15 -7.84
C SER A 244 21.03 -10.27 -7.34
N THR A 245 21.95 -9.57 -7.98
CA THR A 245 23.30 -9.37 -7.48
C THR A 245 23.49 -7.89 -7.18
N SER A 246 23.75 -7.55 -5.92
CA SER A 246 23.80 -6.17 -5.44
C SER A 246 24.70 -6.05 -4.21
N SER A 247 24.63 -4.93 -3.52
CA SER A 247 25.20 -4.75 -2.20
C SER A 247 24.19 -4.14 -1.25
N VAL A 248 24.28 -4.48 0.03
CA VAL A 248 23.65 -3.74 1.12
C VAL A 248 24.59 -2.62 1.50
N VAL A 249 24.18 -1.38 1.35
CA VAL A 249 24.98 -0.18 1.58
C VAL A 249 24.45 0.55 2.81
N LEU A 250 25.30 0.73 3.81
CA LEU A 250 25.05 1.55 4.99
C LEU A 250 25.78 2.89 4.86
N GLN A 251 25.07 4.00 4.96
CA GLN A 251 25.62 5.35 4.89
C GLN A 251 25.32 6.11 6.19
N SER A 252 26.34 6.74 6.79
CA SER A 252 26.19 7.59 7.98
C SER A 252 27.35 8.56 8.12
N GLY A 253 27.08 9.84 8.40
CA GLY A 253 28.09 10.85 8.67
C GLY A 253 29.15 10.99 7.57
N GLY A 254 28.75 10.85 6.29
CA GLY A 254 29.66 10.89 5.14
C GLY A 254 30.49 9.62 4.92
N LYS A 255 30.35 8.60 5.77
CA LYS A 255 31.01 7.29 5.61
C LYS A 255 30.02 6.30 4.95
N MET A 256 30.58 5.36 4.18
CA MET A 256 29.84 4.30 3.52
C MET A 256 30.50 2.95 3.80
N GLU A 257 29.70 1.98 4.23
CA GLU A 257 30.07 0.57 4.35
C GLU A 257 29.16 -0.24 3.44
N GLN A 258 29.71 -1.22 2.72
CA GLN A 258 28.91 -2.07 1.84
C GLN A 258 29.29 -3.54 1.99
N LYS A 259 28.28 -4.41 1.87
CA LYS A 259 28.43 -5.86 1.87
C LYS A 259 27.73 -6.45 0.65
N PRO A 260 28.40 -7.30 -0.14
CA PRO A 260 27.79 -7.90 -1.31
C PRO A 260 26.68 -8.86 -0.90
N ILE A 261 25.63 -8.92 -1.74
CA ILE A 261 24.52 -9.84 -1.58
C ILE A 261 24.13 -10.42 -2.95
N LYS A 262 23.91 -11.73 -3.00
CA LYS A 262 23.30 -12.41 -4.14
C LYS A 262 22.00 -13.05 -3.65
N THR A 263 20.89 -12.62 -4.20
CA THR A 263 19.56 -13.06 -3.76
C THR A 263 18.94 -14.03 -4.76
N GLU A 264 18.06 -14.87 -4.23
CA GLU A 264 17.18 -15.78 -4.98
C GLU A 264 15.73 -15.59 -4.49
N PRO A 265 14.71 -15.95 -5.28
CA PRO A 265 13.33 -15.87 -4.86
C PRO A 265 13.08 -16.59 -3.53
N ASN A 266 12.37 -15.94 -2.61
CA ASN A 266 12.09 -16.42 -1.25
C ASN A 266 13.34 -16.65 -0.38
N GLY A 267 14.52 -16.16 -0.79
CA GLY A 267 15.76 -16.25 -0.01
C GLY A 267 15.72 -15.30 1.19
N VAL A 268 16.30 -15.73 2.31
CA VAL A 268 16.46 -14.93 3.53
C VAL A 268 17.93 -14.67 3.79
N TYR A 269 18.27 -13.41 4.05
CA TYR A 269 19.64 -12.94 4.21
C TYR A 269 19.77 -12.12 5.49
N ASN A 270 20.85 -12.33 6.24
CA ASN A 270 21.16 -11.58 7.46
C ASN A 270 22.56 -10.99 7.35
N LEU A 271 22.67 -9.67 7.48
CA LEU A 271 23.92 -8.93 7.44
C LEU A 271 24.04 -8.06 8.69
N SER A 272 25.16 -8.14 9.39
CA SER A 272 25.44 -7.34 10.58
C SER A 272 26.39 -6.21 10.24
N PHE A 273 26.12 -5.00 10.69
CA PHE A 273 26.96 -3.82 10.61
C PHE A 273 27.20 -3.23 12.00
N THR A 274 28.28 -2.48 12.16
CA THR A 274 28.44 -1.67 13.37
C THR A 274 27.40 -0.55 13.38
N LYS A 275 26.68 -0.40 14.49
CA LYS A 275 25.66 0.65 14.61
C LYS A 275 26.32 2.03 14.59
N PRO A 276 25.95 2.93 13.66
CA PRO A 276 26.43 4.30 13.66
C PRO A 276 25.91 5.08 14.86
N SER A 277 26.67 6.08 15.31
CA SER A 277 26.24 7.02 16.36
C SER A 277 25.28 8.10 15.84
N ASN A 278 25.27 8.33 14.53
CA ASN A 278 24.45 9.32 13.84
C ASN A 278 23.32 8.65 13.04
N GLU A 279 22.43 9.46 12.50
CA GLU A 279 21.43 9.02 11.52
C GLU A 279 22.11 8.27 10.36
N TYR A 280 21.43 7.27 9.86
CA TYR A 280 21.94 6.40 8.81
C TYR A 280 20.87 6.05 7.78
N LYS A 281 21.36 5.68 6.61
CA LYS A 281 20.54 5.14 5.51
C LYS A 281 21.03 3.76 5.14
N ILE A 282 20.08 2.91 4.75
CA ILE A 282 20.38 1.58 4.21
C ILE A 282 19.75 1.49 2.83
N GLU A 283 20.55 1.05 1.86
CA GLU A 283 20.10 0.87 0.49
C GLU A 283 20.46 -0.53 -0.01
N VAL A 284 19.52 -1.16 -0.71
CA VAL A 284 19.73 -2.40 -1.48
C VAL A 284 19.18 -2.16 -2.88
N ALA A 285 20.01 -1.57 -3.74
CA ALA A 285 19.62 -1.09 -5.06
C ALA A 285 19.00 -2.17 -5.94
N GLY A 286 19.53 -3.40 -5.91
CA GLY A 286 19.00 -4.55 -6.67
C GLY A 286 17.60 -4.97 -6.28
N LEU A 287 17.15 -4.63 -5.07
CA LEU A 287 15.80 -4.90 -4.56
C LEU A 287 14.97 -3.62 -4.38
N LYS A 288 15.50 -2.44 -4.73
CA LYS A 288 14.84 -1.13 -4.51
C LYS A 288 14.38 -0.90 -3.06
N LEU A 289 15.18 -1.38 -2.10
CA LEU A 289 14.91 -1.14 -0.69
C LEU A 289 15.69 0.07 -0.21
N HIS A 290 15.01 1.02 0.43
CA HIS A 290 15.58 2.28 0.91
C HIS A 290 15.05 2.59 2.29
N TYR A 291 15.88 2.44 3.32
CA TYR A 291 15.52 2.75 4.70
C TYR A 291 16.29 3.97 5.19
N ASN A 292 15.63 4.83 5.96
CA ASN A 292 16.23 5.94 6.66
C ASN A 292 15.89 5.86 8.15
N SER A 293 16.91 5.97 9.02
CA SER A 293 16.70 5.96 10.48
C SER A 293 15.97 7.21 10.98
N ASN A 294 15.95 8.29 10.18
CA ASN A 294 15.15 9.48 10.47
C ASN A 294 13.78 9.39 9.77
N PRO A 295 12.70 9.15 10.52
CA PRO A 295 11.36 9.01 9.96
C PRO A 295 10.79 10.29 9.36
N LYS A 296 11.38 11.47 9.65
CA LYS A 296 10.93 12.77 9.12
C LYS A 296 11.40 13.04 7.69
N ILE A 297 12.31 12.21 7.17
CA ILE A 297 12.81 12.39 5.80
C ILE A 297 11.88 11.64 4.86
N ILE A 298 11.29 12.36 3.92
CA ILE A 298 10.51 11.77 2.82
C ILE A 298 11.43 10.86 2.03
N LYS A 299 11.06 9.57 1.95
CA LYS A 299 11.90 8.51 1.38
C LYS A 299 11.97 8.54 -0.14
N ARG A 300 11.06 9.23 -0.79
CA ARG A 300 11.02 9.36 -2.25
C ARG A 300 10.83 10.80 -2.69
N SER A 301 11.39 11.15 -3.82
CA SER A 301 11.08 12.39 -4.52
C SER A 301 9.70 12.30 -5.16
N PHE A 302 8.97 13.39 -5.13
CA PHE A 302 7.81 13.55 -6.00
C PHE A 302 8.32 13.92 -7.39
N ASP A 303 8.29 12.95 -8.29
CA ASP A 303 8.56 13.16 -9.70
C ASP A 303 7.20 13.26 -10.43
N PRO A 304 6.69 14.46 -10.69
CA PRO A 304 5.46 14.60 -11.46
C PRO A 304 5.65 13.93 -12.82
N PRO A 305 4.64 13.25 -13.34
CA PRO A 305 4.72 12.65 -14.66
C PRO A 305 5.13 13.74 -15.67
N LYS A 306 6.15 13.45 -16.47
CA LYS A 306 6.51 14.34 -17.58
C LYS A 306 5.30 14.37 -18.51
N LEU A 307 4.60 15.51 -18.52
CA LEU A 307 3.53 15.73 -19.47
C LEU A 307 4.13 15.49 -20.87
N GLN A 308 3.64 14.46 -21.54
CA GLN A 308 3.90 14.31 -22.97
C GLN A 308 3.46 15.61 -23.66
N THR A 309 4.05 15.91 -24.80
CA THR A 309 3.70 17.12 -25.56
C THR A 309 2.24 17.01 -25.98
N VAL A 310 1.37 17.56 -25.16
CA VAL A 310 -0.08 17.60 -25.40
C VAL A 310 -0.36 18.88 -26.20
N ALA A 311 -1.31 18.86 -27.10
CA ALA A 311 -1.75 20.07 -27.82
C ALA A 311 -2.15 21.17 -26.83
N SER A 312 -1.98 22.44 -27.17
CA SER A 312 -2.23 23.58 -26.28
C SER A 312 -3.65 23.56 -25.69
N LEU A 313 -4.62 23.25 -26.51
CA LEU A 313 -6.03 23.15 -26.15
C LEU A 313 -6.29 22.08 -25.07
N GLU A 314 -5.65 20.93 -25.21
CA GLU A 314 -5.77 19.84 -24.24
C GLU A 314 -5.10 20.19 -22.89
N LYS A 315 -4.00 20.96 -22.92
CA LYS A 315 -3.37 21.50 -21.69
C LYS A 315 -4.30 22.45 -20.96
N GLU A 316 -4.95 23.36 -21.69
CA GLU A 316 -5.90 24.31 -21.10
C GLU A 316 -7.11 23.60 -20.52
N PHE A 317 -7.63 22.58 -21.22
CA PHE A 317 -8.71 21.75 -20.70
C PHE A 317 -8.31 21.01 -19.41
N ILE A 318 -7.12 20.39 -19.37
CA ILE A 318 -6.60 19.70 -18.17
C ILE A 318 -6.44 20.71 -17.03
N ALA A 319 -5.86 21.89 -17.29
CA ALA A 319 -5.71 22.94 -16.28
C ALA A 319 -7.07 23.44 -15.76
N ALA A 320 -8.07 23.54 -16.63
CA ALA A 320 -9.43 23.90 -16.23
C ALA A 320 -10.07 22.85 -15.32
N LYS A 321 -9.89 21.57 -15.63
CA LYS A 321 -10.36 20.45 -14.79
C LYS A 321 -9.66 20.42 -13.43
N ASP A 322 -8.37 20.71 -13.38
CA ASP A 322 -7.62 20.80 -12.13
C ASP A 322 -8.11 21.98 -11.29
N ALA A 323 -8.28 23.17 -11.89
CA ALA A 323 -8.86 24.32 -11.21
C ALA A 323 -10.26 24.02 -10.65
N GLN A 324 -11.10 23.30 -11.41
CA GLN A 324 -12.41 22.83 -10.92
C GLN A 324 -12.29 21.91 -9.69
N ARG A 325 -11.35 20.98 -9.71
CA ARG A 325 -11.08 20.05 -8.58
C ARG A 325 -10.63 20.80 -7.32
N TYR A 326 -9.81 21.84 -7.49
CA TYR A 326 -9.37 22.72 -6.39
C TYR A 326 -10.40 23.79 -6.00
N ARG A 327 -11.61 23.77 -6.60
CA ARG A 327 -12.69 24.72 -6.37
C ARG A 327 -12.36 26.16 -6.75
N GLU A 328 -11.42 26.36 -7.64
CA GLU A 328 -11.09 27.64 -8.26
C GLU A 328 -12.01 27.89 -9.46
N TYR A 329 -13.31 27.97 -9.20
CA TYR A 329 -14.33 27.95 -10.25
C TYR A 329 -14.24 29.12 -11.22
N THR A 330 -13.75 30.29 -10.78
CA THR A 330 -13.53 31.44 -11.67
C THR A 330 -12.45 31.14 -12.69
N LEU A 331 -11.29 30.63 -12.24
CA LEU A 331 -10.20 30.22 -13.10
C LEU A 331 -10.62 29.07 -14.04
N ALA A 332 -11.30 28.07 -13.51
CA ALA A 332 -11.80 26.96 -14.30
C ALA A 332 -12.72 27.43 -15.43
N LYS A 333 -13.62 28.38 -15.13
CA LYS A 333 -14.50 28.98 -16.15
C LYS A 333 -13.73 29.73 -17.23
N GLU A 334 -12.77 30.56 -16.85
CA GLU A 334 -11.94 31.31 -17.80
C GLU A 334 -11.18 30.37 -18.74
N LEU A 335 -10.53 29.34 -18.20
CA LEU A 335 -9.81 28.34 -18.99
C LEU A 335 -10.74 27.55 -19.93
N LEU A 336 -11.94 27.15 -19.46
CA LEU A 336 -12.92 26.43 -20.31
C LEU A 336 -13.46 27.31 -21.44
N LEU A 337 -13.63 28.61 -21.21
CA LEU A 337 -14.04 29.52 -22.27
C LEU A 337 -12.93 29.64 -23.32
N GLY A 338 -11.65 29.71 -22.94
CA GLY A 338 -10.51 29.67 -23.84
C GLY A 338 -10.40 28.38 -24.68
N VAL A 339 -10.86 27.25 -24.12
CA VAL A 339 -10.91 25.98 -24.87
C VAL A 339 -12.01 25.94 -25.94
N LEU A 340 -13.06 26.77 -25.80
CA LEU A 340 -14.21 26.82 -26.71
C LEU A 340 -14.02 27.81 -27.87
N GLU A 341 -13.05 28.72 -27.78
CA GLU A 341 -12.65 29.65 -28.84
C GLU A 341 -11.61 29.03 -29.79
#